data_42b835aa0bdaa8c164c73cdbd9b21998
#
_entry.id   42b835aa0bdaa8c164c73cdbd9b21998
#
_cell.length_a   1.000
_cell.length_b   1.000
_cell.length_c   1.000
_cell.angle_alpha   90.00
_cell.angle_beta   90.00
_cell.angle_gamma   90.00
#
_symmetry.space_group_name_H-M   'P 1'
#
loop_
_entity.id
_entity.type
_entity.pdbx_description
1 polymer ?
#
loop_
_entity_poly.entity_id
_entity_poly.type
_entity_poly.pdbx_seq_one_letter_code
_entity_poly.pdbx_strand_id
1 'polypeptide(L)'
;MRRPRALRLFRPAADAGIRAIAPSPRGEAELVVDAQHYHRIVRDGILKAAISLDIMTADFKAMLIPAAGTGGRDAPSIVKVFRRLAEKGVEIRLLHAGTPSSAALRELKRELPAGLTIRRCPRLHAKAVVVDCRVMYLGSANLTGAGLGAKADGRRNFEMGVWTESPALIDGVLEQFNALWEGRRCDGCGRKDVCPVPLEEPDL
;
A
#
# COMPACT_ATOMS: atom_id res chain seq x y z
N MET A 1 -38.07 -13.31 38.89
CA MET A 1 -37.75 -13.43 37.45
C MET A 1 -37.65 -12.04 36.83
N ARG A 2 -36.47 -11.55 36.54
CA ARG A 2 -36.24 -10.24 35.87
C ARG A 2 -36.07 -10.49 34.37
N ARG A 3 -36.90 -9.84 33.54
CA ARG A 3 -36.81 -9.91 32.08
C ARG A 3 -35.52 -9.22 31.60
N PRO A 4 -34.80 -9.78 30.60
CA PRO A 4 -33.62 -9.14 30.06
C PRO A 4 -34.00 -7.89 29.27
N ARG A 5 -33.22 -6.80 29.45
CA ARG A 5 -33.33 -5.55 28.72
C ARG A 5 -33.01 -5.80 27.25
N ALA A 6 -33.92 -5.45 26.35
CA ALA A 6 -33.70 -5.50 24.92
C ALA A 6 -32.54 -4.57 24.52
N LEU A 7 -31.55 -5.12 23.84
CA LEU A 7 -30.51 -4.35 23.16
C LEU A 7 -31.20 -3.46 22.11
N ARG A 8 -31.03 -2.16 22.22
CA ARG A 8 -31.41 -1.25 21.13
C ARG A 8 -30.47 -1.48 19.96
N LEU A 9 -30.98 -2.04 18.89
CA LEU A 9 -30.32 -2.09 17.61
C LEU A 9 -30.05 -0.64 17.13
N PHE A 10 -28.78 -0.29 16.99
CA PHE A 10 -28.37 0.94 16.38
C PHE A 10 -28.81 0.89 14.90
N ARG A 11 -29.74 1.72 14.49
CA ARG A 11 -30.01 1.97 13.08
C ARG A 11 -28.85 2.79 12.53
N PRO A 12 -28.18 2.37 11.44
CA PRO A 12 -27.19 3.23 10.79
C PRO A 12 -27.90 4.48 10.29
N ALA A 13 -27.38 5.65 10.64
CA ALA A 13 -27.79 6.90 10.03
C ALA A 13 -27.46 6.83 8.53
N ALA A 14 -28.43 7.26 7.71
CA ALA A 14 -28.27 7.40 6.28
C ALA A 14 -27.02 8.24 5.97
N ASP A 15 -26.31 7.80 4.94
CA ASP A 15 -25.14 8.35 4.28
C ASP A 15 -24.99 9.88 4.50
N ALA A 16 -24.26 10.26 5.54
CA ALA A 16 -23.76 11.61 5.68
C ALA A 16 -22.57 11.72 4.72
N GLY A 17 -22.79 12.33 3.57
CA GLY A 17 -21.80 12.54 2.53
C GLY A 17 -20.45 12.92 3.12
N ILE A 18 -19.42 12.16 2.77
CA ILE A 18 -18.04 12.40 3.18
C ILE A 18 -17.69 13.82 2.74
N ARG A 19 -17.67 14.76 3.69
CA ARG A 19 -17.17 16.12 3.42
C ARG A 19 -15.72 15.98 2.97
N ALA A 20 -15.42 16.50 1.78
CA ALA A 20 -14.05 16.69 1.36
C ALA A 20 -13.31 17.50 2.44
N ILE A 21 -12.36 16.86 3.10
CA ILE A 21 -11.49 17.52 4.08
C ILE A 21 -10.60 18.46 3.27
N ALA A 22 -10.59 19.74 3.61
CA ALA A 22 -9.68 20.71 3.00
C ALA A 22 -8.22 20.25 3.19
N PRO A 23 -7.33 20.51 2.22
CA PRO A 23 -5.92 20.15 2.38
C PRO A 23 -5.34 20.83 3.62
N SER A 24 -4.75 20.04 4.50
CA SER A 24 -4.06 20.51 5.70
C SER A 24 -2.89 21.41 5.36
N PRO A 25 -2.55 22.42 6.20
CA PRO A 25 -1.33 23.19 6.05
C PRO A 25 -0.10 22.28 6.01
N ARG A 26 0.95 22.70 5.28
CA ARG A 26 2.18 21.93 5.12
C ARG A 26 2.76 21.49 6.47
N GLY A 27 2.92 20.20 6.65
CA GLY A 27 3.50 19.60 7.86
C GLY A 27 2.49 18.89 8.76
N GLU A 28 1.19 18.99 8.51
CA GLU A 28 0.17 18.27 9.26
C GLU A 28 -0.06 16.85 8.72
N ALA A 29 -0.53 15.98 9.62
CA ALA A 29 -0.90 14.61 9.31
C ALA A 29 -2.40 14.53 9.08
N GLU A 30 -2.84 13.95 7.96
CA GLU A 30 -4.23 13.70 7.62
C GLU A 30 -4.58 12.25 7.97
N LEU A 31 -5.66 12.03 8.73
CA LEU A 31 -6.18 10.67 8.95
C LEU A 31 -6.89 10.19 7.69
N VAL A 32 -6.48 9.02 7.21
CA VAL A 32 -7.10 8.34 6.06
C VAL A 32 -7.79 7.09 6.55
N VAL A 33 -9.07 6.91 6.20
CA VAL A 33 -9.87 5.77 6.63
C VAL A 33 -10.55 5.09 5.45
N ASP A 34 -10.64 3.77 5.50
CA ASP A 34 -11.40 2.89 4.59
C ASP A 34 -11.25 3.26 3.10
N ALA A 35 -12.34 3.66 2.45
CA ALA A 35 -12.37 4.00 1.02
C ALA A 35 -11.45 5.17 0.63
N GLN A 36 -11.11 6.04 1.57
CA GLN A 36 -10.21 7.17 1.32
C GLN A 36 -8.81 6.70 0.91
N HIS A 37 -8.39 5.49 1.33
CA HIS A 37 -7.11 4.91 0.93
C HIS A 37 -6.95 4.84 -0.59
N TYR A 38 -8.01 4.47 -1.33
CA TYR A 38 -7.93 4.41 -2.78
C TYR A 38 -7.67 5.79 -3.39
N HIS A 39 -8.38 6.81 -2.93
CA HIS A 39 -8.22 8.16 -3.44
C HIS A 39 -6.85 8.73 -3.06
N ARG A 40 -6.49 8.66 -1.78
CA ARG A 40 -5.29 9.32 -1.27
C ARG A 40 -4.01 8.59 -1.67
N ILE A 41 -3.93 7.27 -1.37
CA ILE A 41 -2.68 6.53 -1.60
C ILE A 41 -2.52 6.13 -3.06
N VAL A 42 -3.60 5.67 -3.72
CA VAL A 42 -3.48 5.20 -5.09
C VAL A 42 -3.54 6.36 -6.08
N ARG A 43 -4.62 7.15 -6.07
CA ARG A 43 -4.85 8.19 -7.10
C ARG A 43 -3.99 9.43 -6.91
N ASP A 44 -3.85 9.90 -5.67
CA ASP A 44 -3.10 11.13 -5.36
C ASP A 44 -1.63 10.84 -5.03
N GLY A 45 -1.29 9.61 -4.69
CA GLY A 45 0.07 9.13 -4.43
C GLY A 45 0.64 8.33 -5.59
N ILE A 46 0.45 7.00 -5.58
CA ILE A 46 1.13 6.05 -6.49
C ILE A 46 1.03 6.47 -7.96
N LEU A 47 -0.17 6.84 -8.44
CA LEU A 47 -0.38 7.21 -9.85
C LEU A 47 0.27 8.53 -10.24
N LYS A 48 0.71 9.34 -9.28
CA LYS A 48 1.36 10.63 -9.51
C LYS A 48 2.86 10.61 -9.24
N ALA A 49 3.42 9.45 -8.89
CA ALA A 49 4.86 9.29 -8.71
C ALA A 49 5.61 9.73 -10.00
N ALA A 50 6.63 10.55 -9.83
CA ALA A 50 7.41 11.14 -10.92
C ALA A 50 8.91 10.83 -10.83
N ILE A 51 9.43 10.51 -9.64
CA ILE A 51 10.85 10.27 -9.39
C ILE A 51 11.05 8.91 -8.74
N SER A 52 10.40 8.66 -7.59
CA SER A 52 10.59 7.44 -6.81
C SER A 52 9.32 6.99 -6.11
N LEU A 53 9.25 5.69 -5.85
CA LEU A 53 8.16 5.06 -5.12
C LEU A 53 8.70 3.95 -4.22
N ASP A 54 8.73 4.20 -2.92
CA ASP A 54 9.17 3.23 -1.92
C ASP A 54 7.97 2.65 -1.19
N ILE A 55 7.80 1.33 -1.26
CA ILE A 55 6.63 0.65 -0.71
C ILE A 55 7.06 -0.43 0.29
N MET A 56 6.49 -0.38 1.50
CA MET A 56 6.48 -1.49 2.46
C MET A 56 5.08 -2.07 2.58
N THR A 57 4.97 -3.40 2.55
CA THR A 57 3.70 -4.09 2.75
C THR A 57 3.91 -5.50 3.29
N ALA A 58 3.09 -5.94 4.23
CA ALA A 58 3.15 -7.32 4.69
C ALA A 58 2.56 -8.30 3.66
N ASP A 59 1.57 -7.86 2.90
CA ASP A 59 0.89 -8.68 1.87
C ASP A 59 0.80 -7.89 0.56
N PHE A 60 1.20 -8.53 -0.54
CA PHE A 60 1.13 -7.96 -1.89
C PHE A 60 0.23 -8.82 -2.77
N LYS A 61 -0.86 -8.25 -3.25
CA LYS A 61 -1.78 -8.90 -4.18
C LYS A 61 -2.02 -8.06 -5.43
N ALA A 62 -2.13 -8.72 -6.56
CA ALA A 62 -2.62 -8.07 -7.76
C ALA A 62 -3.98 -7.42 -7.45
N MET A 63 -4.08 -6.13 -7.69
CA MET A 63 -5.32 -5.38 -7.59
C MET A 63 -5.53 -4.59 -8.87
N LEU A 64 -6.78 -4.45 -9.27
CA LEU A 64 -7.15 -3.62 -10.40
C LEU A 64 -7.27 -2.17 -9.96
N ILE A 65 -6.82 -1.26 -10.80
CA ILE A 65 -6.87 0.18 -10.58
C ILE A 65 -7.93 0.77 -11.51
N PRO A 66 -9.20 0.90 -11.06
CA PRO A 66 -10.25 1.47 -11.88
C PRO A 66 -9.94 2.94 -12.23
N ALA A 67 -10.07 3.30 -13.49
CA ALA A 67 -10.06 4.71 -13.87
C ALA A 67 -11.39 5.36 -13.45
N ALA A 68 -11.36 6.65 -13.16
CA ALA A 68 -12.58 7.39 -12.83
C ALA A 68 -13.58 7.26 -14.01
N GLY A 69 -14.80 6.78 -13.73
CA GLY A 69 -15.88 6.68 -14.71
C GLY A 69 -15.85 5.46 -15.64
N THR A 70 -14.85 4.55 -15.54
CA THR A 70 -14.83 3.30 -16.29
C THR A 70 -15.30 2.14 -15.43
N GLY A 71 -16.29 1.38 -15.87
CA GLY A 71 -16.66 0.11 -15.25
C GLY A 71 -15.47 -0.85 -15.29
N GLY A 72 -15.08 -1.37 -14.15
CA GLY A 72 -13.78 -2.01 -13.83
C GLY A 72 -13.32 -3.22 -14.65
N ARG A 73 -13.90 -3.55 -15.81
CA ARG A 73 -13.49 -4.73 -16.61
C ARG A 73 -12.13 -4.53 -17.31
N ASP A 74 -11.79 -3.30 -17.68
CA ASP A 74 -10.54 -2.97 -18.39
C ASP A 74 -9.52 -2.26 -17.51
N ALA A 75 -9.72 -2.27 -16.20
CA ALA A 75 -8.81 -1.62 -15.26
C ALA A 75 -7.43 -2.31 -15.27
N PRO A 76 -6.32 -1.55 -15.41
CA PRO A 76 -4.99 -2.14 -15.32
C PRO A 76 -4.74 -2.68 -13.91
N SER A 77 -3.92 -3.74 -13.81
CA SER A 77 -3.41 -4.18 -12.52
C SER A 77 -2.38 -3.19 -11.98
N ILE A 78 -2.14 -3.24 -10.67
CA ILE A 78 -1.09 -2.43 -10.02
C ILE A 78 0.30 -2.73 -10.61
N VAL A 79 0.56 -3.97 -11.03
CA VAL A 79 1.83 -4.34 -11.68
C VAL A 79 1.97 -3.64 -13.03
N LYS A 80 0.90 -3.55 -13.82
CA LYS A 80 0.90 -2.76 -15.06
C LYS A 80 1.08 -1.27 -14.81
N VAL A 81 0.56 -0.76 -13.69
CA VAL A 81 0.80 0.63 -13.27
C VAL A 81 2.27 0.83 -12.95
N PHE A 82 2.87 -0.04 -12.15
CA PHE A 82 4.30 0.04 -11.85
C PHE A 82 5.17 0.00 -13.11
N ARG A 83 4.84 -0.87 -14.05
CA ARG A 83 5.53 -0.90 -15.35
C ARG A 83 5.49 0.44 -16.06
N ARG A 84 4.29 1.04 -16.19
CA ARG A 84 4.13 2.35 -16.84
C ARG A 84 4.89 3.48 -16.13
N LEU A 85 4.98 3.42 -14.79
CA LEU A 85 5.76 4.38 -14.02
C LEU A 85 7.26 4.19 -14.25
N ALA A 86 7.74 2.95 -14.22
CA ALA A 86 9.14 2.61 -14.49
C ALA A 86 9.56 2.98 -15.92
N GLU A 87 8.69 2.75 -16.92
CA GLU A 87 8.91 3.20 -18.32
C GLU A 87 9.02 4.72 -18.44
N LYS A 88 8.47 5.47 -17.49
CA LYS A 88 8.62 6.93 -17.39
C LYS A 88 9.83 7.37 -16.58
N GLY A 89 10.64 6.43 -16.11
CA GLY A 89 11.83 6.71 -15.31
C GLY A 89 11.62 6.76 -13.80
N VAL A 90 10.45 6.36 -13.29
CA VAL A 90 10.23 6.27 -11.84
C VAL A 90 10.97 5.06 -11.29
N GLU A 91 11.82 5.28 -10.28
CA GLU A 91 12.46 4.20 -9.53
C GLU A 91 11.48 3.62 -8.49
N ILE A 92 11.20 2.33 -8.56
CA ILE A 92 10.23 1.67 -7.68
C ILE A 92 10.93 0.59 -6.86
N ARG A 93 10.85 0.71 -5.53
CA ARG A 93 11.35 -0.29 -4.59
C ARG A 93 10.18 -0.85 -3.77
N LEU A 94 9.94 -2.14 -3.88
CA LEU A 94 8.88 -2.85 -3.15
C LEU A 94 9.47 -3.84 -2.16
N LEU A 95 9.28 -3.58 -0.88
CA LEU A 95 9.64 -4.49 0.21
C LEU A 95 8.37 -5.15 0.76
N HIS A 96 8.32 -6.49 0.73
CA HIS A 96 7.16 -7.23 1.21
C HIS A 96 7.52 -8.41 2.13
N ALA A 97 6.53 -8.99 2.83
CA ALA A 97 6.76 -10.12 3.74
C ALA A 97 6.25 -11.45 3.18
N GLY A 98 4.96 -11.53 2.88
CA GLY A 98 4.32 -12.74 2.38
C GLY A 98 4.58 -12.98 0.90
N THR A 99 4.37 -14.20 0.43
CA THR A 99 4.42 -14.52 -1.01
C THR A 99 3.35 -13.70 -1.75
N PRO A 100 3.70 -12.98 -2.81
CA PRO A 100 2.73 -12.27 -3.63
C PRO A 100 1.66 -13.22 -4.18
N SER A 101 0.47 -12.71 -4.46
CA SER A 101 -0.58 -13.55 -5.04
C SER A 101 -0.14 -14.14 -6.40
N SER A 102 -0.65 -15.32 -6.73
CA SER A 102 -0.34 -16.00 -8.00
C SER A 102 -0.62 -15.11 -9.24
N ALA A 103 -1.59 -14.20 -9.14
CA ALA A 103 -1.86 -13.24 -10.22
C ALA A 103 -0.75 -12.18 -10.31
N ALA A 104 -0.30 -11.62 -9.19
CA ALA A 104 0.81 -10.67 -9.16
C ALA A 104 2.11 -11.33 -9.64
N LEU A 105 2.39 -12.56 -9.19
CA LEU A 105 3.54 -13.33 -9.63
C LEU A 105 3.54 -13.57 -11.14
N ARG A 106 2.44 -14.02 -11.72
CA ARG A 106 2.34 -14.24 -13.17
C ARG A 106 2.59 -12.96 -13.98
N GLU A 107 2.15 -11.81 -13.49
CA GLU A 107 2.40 -10.55 -14.18
C GLU A 107 3.86 -10.10 -14.06
N LEU A 108 4.45 -10.27 -12.89
CA LEU A 108 5.86 -9.96 -12.66
C LEU A 108 6.78 -10.86 -13.49
N LYS A 109 6.43 -12.18 -13.63
CA LYS A 109 7.16 -13.13 -14.47
C LYS A 109 7.25 -12.80 -15.93
N ARG A 110 6.14 -12.30 -16.46
CA ARG A 110 6.13 -11.97 -17.88
C ARG A 110 7.17 -10.92 -18.23
N GLU A 111 7.36 -9.97 -17.34
CA GLU A 111 8.24 -8.84 -17.59
C GLU A 111 8.37 -8.01 -16.31
N LEU A 112 9.49 -8.11 -15.64
CA LEU A 112 9.85 -7.20 -14.57
C LEU A 112 10.39 -5.92 -15.20
N PRO A 113 9.74 -4.75 -14.99
CA PRO A 113 10.24 -3.51 -15.58
C PRO A 113 11.59 -3.11 -14.96
N ALA A 114 12.49 -2.58 -15.78
CA ALA A 114 13.86 -2.26 -15.37
C ALA A 114 13.94 -1.30 -14.15
N GLY A 115 12.95 -0.46 -13.94
CA GLY A 115 12.88 0.46 -12.79
C GLY A 115 12.20 -0.11 -11.55
N LEU A 116 11.80 -1.39 -11.55
CA LEU A 116 11.13 -2.02 -10.40
C LEU A 116 12.05 -3.06 -9.76
N THR A 117 12.38 -2.86 -8.49
CA THR A 117 13.11 -3.84 -7.68
C THR A 117 12.21 -4.31 -6.53
N ILE A 118 12.17 -5.63 -6.32
CA ILE A 118 11.33 -6.25 -5.29
C ILE A 118 12.22 -7.03 -4.33
N ARG A 119 12.04 -6.82 -3.03
CA ARG A 119 12.71 -7.58 -1.97
C ARG A 119 11.72 -8.09 -0.93
N ARG A 120 12.07 -9.19 -0.29
CA ARG A 120 11.24 -9.79 0.76
C ARG A 120 11.94 -9.74 2.11
N CYS A 121 11.21 -9.42 3.15
CA CYS A 121 11.60 -9.60 4.54
C CYS A 121 10.45 -10.27 5.30
N PRO A 122 10.54 -11.59 5.66
CA PRO A 122 9.45 -12.29 6.35
C PRO A 122 9.07 -11.70 7.72
N ARG A 123 9.87 -10.79 8.27
CA ARG A 123 9.59 -10.07 9.51
C ARG A 123 8.88 -8.74 9.29
N LEU A 124 8.78 -8.28 8.04
CA LEU A 124 8.12 -7.01 7.73
C LEU A 124 6.63 -7.08 8.05
N HIS A 125 6.15 -6.14 8.85
CA HIS A 125 4.71 -5.96 9.06
C HIS A 125 4.27 -4.49 8.88
N ALA A 126 5.19 -3.58 8.63
CA ALA A 126 4.89 -2.19 8.29
C ALA A 126 4.17 -2.09 6.94
N LYS A 127 3.29 -1.10 6.81
CA LYS A 127 2.67 -0.71 5.55
C LYS A 127 2.89 0.78 5.37
N ALA A 128 3.69 1.12 4.39
CA ALA A 128 3.99 2.49 4.05
C ALA A 128 4.16 2.65 2.54
N VAL A 129 3.82 3.82 2.05
CA VAL A 129 4.05 4.23 0.67
C VAL A 129 4.64 5.62 0.71
N VAL A 130 5.89 5.76 0.27
CA VAL A 130 6.57 7.05 0.12
C VAL A 130 6.66 7.39 -1.36
N VAL A 131 6.21 8.57 -1.73
CA VAL A 131 6.19 9.05 -3.12
C VAL A 131 7.11 10.24 -3.25
N ASP A 132 8.09 10.14 -4.14
CA ASP A 132 9.04 11.19 -4.50
C ASP A 132 9.77 11.82 -3.29
N CYS A 133 9.89 11.09 -2.18
CA CYS A 133 10.39 11.60 -0.89
C CYS A 133 9.65 12.87 -0.38
N ARG A 134 8.41 13.10 -0.83
CA ARG A 134 7.64 14.32 -0.55
C ARG A 134 6.36 14.07 0.22
N VAL A 135 5.71 12.95 -0.04
CA VAL A 135 4.47 12.58 0.63
C VAL A 135 4.54 11.12 1.04
N MET A 136 3.88 10.78 2.12
CA MET A 136 3.92 9.44 2.68
C MET A 136 2.57 9.01 3.25
N TYR A 137 2.23 7.76 3.01
CA TYR A 137 1.25 7.02 3.78
C TYR A 137 1.95 6.07 4.76
N LEU A 138 1.45 6.00 5.98
CA LEU A 138 1.82 5.02 6.98
C LEU A 138 0.55 4.54 7.70
N GLY A 139 0.28 3.21 7.73
CA GLY A 139 -0.95 2.74 8.34
C GLY A 139 -1.11 1.22 8.33
N SER A 140 -2.37 0.78 8.36
CA SER A 140 -2.73 -0.63 8.42
C SER A 140 -2.92 -1.28 7.05
N ALA A 141 -3.19 -0.50 5.97
CA ALA A 141 -3.57 -1.01 4.67
C ALA A 141 -2.40 -1.66 3.91
N ASN A 142 -2.52 -2.95 3.64
CA ASN A 142 -1.60 -3.66 2.74
C ASN A 142 -1.83 -3.26 1.27
N LEU A 143 -0.81 -3.51 0.42
CA LEU A 143 -0.89 -3.33 -1.04
C LEU A 143 -1.79 -4.40 -1.68
N THR A 144 -3.07 -4.32 -1.36
CA THR A 144 -4.11 -5.23 -1.83
C THR A 144 -5.37 -4.45 -2.18
N GLY A 145 -6.22 -5.02 -3.05
CA GLY A 145 -7.47 -4.36 -3.42
C GLY A 145 -8.47 -4.20 -2.27
N ALA A 146 -8.38 -5.04 -1.23
CA ALA A 146 -9.20 -4.90 -0.02
C ALA A 146 -8.65 -3.83 0.91
N GLY A 147 -7.31 -3.80 1.11
CA GLY A 147 -6.65 -2.84 1.99
C GLY A 147 -6.69 -1.42 1.41
N LEU A 148 -6.30 -1.24 0.15
CA LEU A 148 -6.29 0.09 -0.49
C LEU A 148 -7.64 0.51 -1.08
N GLY A 149 -8.75 -0.09 -0.66
CA GLY A 149 -10.10 0.40 -0.99
C GLY A 149 -10.54 0.23 -2.45
N ALA A 150 -9.80 -0.55 -3.27
CA ALA A 150 -10.13 -0.77 -4.69
C ALA A 150 -11.30 -1.76 -4.91
N LYS A 151 -11.75 -2.46 -3.87
CA LYS A 151 -12.90 -3.36 -3.92
C LYS A 151 -14.22 -2.63 -3.56
N ALA A 152 -15.35 -3.24 -3.92
CA ALA A 152 -16.67 -2.79 -3.50
C ALA A 152 -16.81 -2.80 -1.98
N ASP A 153 -17.69 -1.96 -1.44
CA ASP A 153 -17.90 -1.68 -0.01
C ASP A 153 -17.88 -2.92 0.88
N GLY A 154 -18.76 -3.86 0.66
CA GLY A 154 -18.86 -5.09 1.47
C GLY A 154 -17.67 -6.06 1.33
N ARG A 155 -16.61 -5.71 0.58
CA ARG A 155 -15.41 -6.53 0.36
C ARG A 155 -14.10 -5.79 0.64
N ARG A 156 -14.19 -4.58 1.18
CA ARG A 156 -13.04 -3.81 1.67
C ARG A 156 -12.75 -4.16 3.12
N ASN A 157 -11.51 -4.04 3.53
CA ASN A 157 -11.16 -4.04 4.94
C ASN A 157 -11.51 -2.68 5.56
N PHE A 158 -11.70 -2.68 6.88
CA PHE A 158 -11.65 -1.45 7.67
C PHE A 158 -10.17 -1.14 7.94
N GLU A 159 -9.69 -0.05 7.39
CA GLU A 159 -8.29 0.36 7.46
C GLU A 159 -8.18 1.81 7.92
N MET A 160 -7.10 2.13 8.60
CA MET A 160 -6.77 3.51 8.95
C MET A 160 -5.28 3.75 8.85
N GLY A 161 -4.91 5.00 8.58
CA GLY A 161 -3.51 5.41 8.50
C GLY A 161 -3.39 6.92 8.42
N VAL A 162 -2.17 7.35 8.25
CA VAL A 162 -1.80 8.76 8.19
C VAL A 162 -1.20 9.04 6.82
N TRP A 163 -1.66 10.12 6.18
CA TRP A 163 -1.03 10.75 5.04
C TRP A 163 -0.35 12.03 5.49
N THR A 164 0.89 12.24 5.12
CA THR A 164 1.67 13.39 5.60
C THR A 164 2.70 13.85 4.58
N GLU A 165 3.02 15.13 4.63
CA GLU A 165 4.13 15.78 3.92
C GLU A 165 5.27 16.16 4.89
N SER A 166 5.23 15.69 6.13
CA SER A 166 6.27 15.99 7.14
C SER A 166 7.62 15.38 6.76
N PRO A 167 8.65 16.18 6.46
CA PRO A 167 9.96 15.65 6.10
C PRO A 167 10.55 14.76 7.18
N ALA A 168 10.41 15.14 8.44
CA ALA A 168 10.97 14.38 9.58
C ALA A 168 10.36 12.97 9.69
N LEU A 169 9.04 12.82 9.42
CA LEU A 169 8.40 11.50 9.42
C LEU A 169 8.79 10.69 8.18
N ILE A 170 8.88 11.32 7.03
CA ILE A 170 9.28 10.69 5.76
C ILE A 170 10.72 10.17 5.91
N ASP A 171 11.64 11.00 6.38
CA ASP A 171 13.05 10.64 6.57
C ASP A 171 13.19 9.45 7.55
N GLY A 172 12.46 9.47 8.67
CA GLY A 172 12.47 8.37 9.64
C GLY A 172 11.95 7.05 9.05
N VAL A 173 10.92 7.10 8.20
CA VAL A 173 10.40 5.90 7.53
C VAL A 173 11.35 5.42 6.43
N LEU A 174 11.96 6.33 5.67
CA LEU A 174 12.96 5.98 4.65
C LEU A 174 14.23 5.40 5.28
N GLU A 175 14.68 5.90 6.42
CA GLU A 175 15.79 5.31 7.15
C GLU A 175 15.50 3.86 7.55
N GLN A 176 14.32 3.60 8.11
CA GLN A 176 13.89 2.24 8.44
C GLN A 176 13.73 1.37 7.20
N PHE A 177 13.17 1.90 6.11
CA PHE A 177 13.07 1.21 4.84
C PHE A 177 14.46 0.79 4.33
N ASN A 178 15.39 1.74 4.24
CA ASN A 178 16.75 1.49 3.76
C ASN A 178 17.51 0.50 4.67
N ALA A 179 17.33 0.58 5.99
CA ALA A 179 17.94 -0.37 6.93
C ALA A 179 17.49 -1.82 6.67
N LEU A 180 16.22 -2.02 6.30
CA LEU A 180 15.68 -3.33 5.94
C LEU A 180 16.10 -3.73 4.53
N TRP A 181 16.05 -2.80 3.60
CA TRP A 181 16.36 -2.98 2.18
C TRP A 181 17.81 -3.41 1.96
N GLU A 182 18.74 -2.79 2.67
CA GLU A 182 20.18 -3.05 2.60
C GLU A 182 20.63 -4.22 3.48
N GLY A 183 19.71 -4.85 4.21
CA GLY A 183 20.04 -5.97 5.09
C GLY A 183 20.73 -5.59 6.39
N ARG A 184 20.81 -4.29 6.75
CA ARG A 184 21.43 -3.82 8.01
C ARG A 184 20.75 -4.39 9.27
N ARG A 185 19.55 -4.96 9.15
CA ARG A 185 18.81 -5.63 10.22
C ARG A 185 18.85 -7.16 10.14
N CYS A 186 19.67 -7.72 9.25
CA CYS A 186 19.76 -9.16 9.04
C CYS A 186 20.71 -9.86 10.03
N ASP A 187 21.61 -9.11 10.64
CA ASP A 187 22.47 -9.66 11.67
C ASP A 187 21.66 -10.13 12.89
N GLY A 188 21.92 -11.34 13.39
CA GLY A 188 21.13 -11.93 14.47
C GLY A 188 19.67 -12.23 14.12
N CYS A 189 19.24 -12.14 12.88
CA CYS A 189 17.87 -12.43 12.48
C CYS A 189 17.56 -13.93 12.60
N GLY A 190 16.56 -14.29 13.42
CA GLY A 190 16.10 -15.67 13.60
C GLY A 190 15.25 -16.24 12.45
N ARG A 191 15.20 -15.57 11.30
CA ARG A 191 14.44 -16.03 10.10
C ARG A 191 15.30 -16.12 8.83
N LYS A 192 16.60 -16.23 8.99
CA LYS A 192 17.53 -16.34 7.85
C LYS A 192 17.26 -17.57 6.98
N ASP A 193 16.83 -18.66 7.60
CA ASP A 193 16.51 -19.94 6.97
C ASP A 193 15.28 -19.90 6.04
N VAL A 194 14.36 -18.98 6.30
CA VAL A 194 13.13 -18.80 5.52
C VAL A 194 13.10 -17.46 4.77
N CYS A 195 14.21 -16.73 4.82
CA CYS A 195 14.41 -15.49 4.09
C CYS A 195 15.32 -15.77 2.90
N PRO A 196 14.78 -16.06 1.71
CA PRO A 196 15.61 -16.08 0.52
C PRO A 196 16.18 -14.67 0.34
N VAL A 197 17.47 -14.57 0.32
CA VAL A 197 18.20 -13.35 0.02
C VAL A 197 18.86 -13.57 -1.32
N PRO A 198 18.66 -12.71 -2.28
CA PRO A 198 17.60 -11.71 -2.39
C PRO A 198 16.34 -12.34 -2.98
N LEU A 199 15.19 -11.73 -2.74
CA LEU A 199 13.99 -12.04 -3.49
C LEU A 199 14.08 -11.45 -4.86
N GLU A 200 15.02 -11.88 -5.53
CA GLU A 200 15.25 -11.38 -6.86
C GLU A 200 14.31 -12.01 -7.84
N GLU A 201 13.88 -13.21 -7.54
CA GLU A 201 12.91 -13.89 -8.38
C GLU A 201 11.89 -14.56 -7.48
N PRO A 202 10.61 -14.19 -7.59
CA PRO A 202 9.59 -15.09 -7.11
C PRO A 202 9.83 -16.42 -7.81
N ASP A 203 10.07 -17.50 -7.07
CA ASP A 203 10.12 -18.86 -7.61
C ASP A 203 8.85 -19.11 -8.42
N LEU A 204 9.06 -19.21 -9.65
CA LEU A 204 8.01 -19.17 -10.59
C LEU A 204 7.94 -20.46 -11.32
#